data_7e011840306aa8d71fb7badc86a7bd2b
#
_entry.id   7e011840306aa8d71fb7badc86a7bd2b
#
_cell.length_a   1.000
_cell.length_b   1.000
_cell.length_c   1.000
_cell.angle_alpha   90.00
_cell.angle_beta   90.00
_cell.angle_gamma   90.00
#
_symmetry.space_group_name_H-M   'P 1'
#
loop_
_entity.id
_entity.type
_entity.pdbx_description
1 polymer ?
#
loop_
_entity_poly.entity_id
_entity_poly.type
_entity_poly.pdbx_seq_one_letter_code
_entity_poly.pdbx_strand_id
1 'polypeptide(L)'
;MTSPATTVPLIDQKVVQLFALVTEALSRATHALLSGDALLGQTVIEGDQAVDTLTSDVELMIWDELQARPVQGDDLRYLVGLLLIIPELERSADLAEHVAQRAVEHLGSAMSPRSRGIVQLMTEVASEMWQEAADAFGDRVRVADRLARADEEMDILHGRLTEEVGAEEMPMSIAAQVTLLARFYERLGDHAVNLARRIELLADSRP
;
A
#
# COMPACT_ATOMS: atom_id res chain seq x y z
N MET A 1 -14.97 30.20 3.69
CA MET A 1 -13.83 30.12 4.64
C MET A 1 -14.26 29.17 5.73
N THR A 2 -13.84 27.91 5.68
CA THR A 2 -14.06 26.90 6.72
C THR A 2 -13.24 27.29 7.96
N SER A 3 -13.80 27.11 9.15
CA SER A 3 -13.10 27.38 10.42
C SER A 3 -11.88 26.49 10.56
N PRO A 4 -10.70 26.98 11.02
CA PRO A 4 -9.47 26.18 11.13
C PRO A 4 -9.62 24.91 12.00
N ALA A 5 -10.56 24.88 12.92
CA ALA A 5 -10.85 23.68 13.74
C ALA A 5 -11.51 22.52 12.97
N THR A 6 -11.91 22.74 11.70
CA THR A 6 -12.63 21.75 10.89
C THR A 6 -11.73 21.08 9.83
N THR A 7 -10.56 21.64 9.55
CA THR A 7 -9.70 21.19 8.42
C THR A 7 -8.90 19.94 8.77
N VAL A 8 -8.27 19.87 9.95
CA VAL A 8 -7.44 18.70 10.34
C VAL A 8 -8.26 17.41 10.44
N PRO A 9 -9.45 17.37 11.08
CA PRO A 9 -10.28 16.16 11.07
C PRO A 9 -10.73 15.71 9.67
N LEU A 10 -10.92 16.65 8.75
CA LEU A 10 -11.26 16.32 7.36
C LEU A 10 -10.05 15.73 6.61
N ILE A 11 -8.85 16.25 6.85
CA ILE A 11 -7.60 15.68 6.33
C ILE A 11 -7.46 14.24 6.84
N ASP A 12 -7.62 13.99 8.15
CA ASP A 12 -7.55 12.66 8.75
C ASP A 12 -8.53 11.69 8.09
N GLN A 13 -9.79 12.13 7.89
CA GLN A 13 -10.80 11.29 7.23
C GLN A 13 -10.38 10.90 5.81
N LYS A 14 -9.81 11.85 5.06
CA LYS A 14 -9.33 11.57 3.70
C LYS A 14 -8.11 10.64 3.69
N VAL A 15 -7.20 10.74 4.66
CA VAL A 15 -6.07 9.80 4.80
C VAL A 15 -6.56 8.41 5.16
N VAL A 16 -7.54 8.26 6.06
CA VAL A 16 -8.20 6.96 6.33
C VAL A 16 -8.83 6.40 5.05
N GLN A 17 -9.45 7.25 4.24
CA GLN A 17 -10.01 6.82 2.94
C GLN A 17 -8.91 6.35 1.98
N LEU A 18 -7.73 6.99 1.94
CA LEU A 18 -6.58 6.52 1.14
C LEU A 18 -6.13 5.12 1.59
N PHE A 19 -5.99 4.88 2.89
CA PHE A 19 -5.68 3.54 3.40
C PHE A 19 -6.68 2.48 2.93
N ALA A 20 -7.98 2.80 3.01
CA ALA A 20 -9.04 1.89 2.58
C ALA A 20 -8.95 1.59 1.07
N LEU A 21 -8.71 2.61 0.24
CA LEU A 21 -8.56 2.45 -1.21
C LEU A 21 -7.35 1.58 -1.58
N VAL A 22 -6.19 1.79 -0.94
CA VAL A 22 -4.99 0.98 -1.17
C VAL A 22 -5.22 -0.48 -0.77
N THR A 23 -5.80 -0.71 0.41
CA THR A 23 -6.10 -2.06 0.92
C THR A 23 -7.09 -2.79 -0.01
N GLU A 24 -8.13 -2.09 -0.47
CA GLU A 24 -9.09 -2.64 -1.43
C GLU A 24 -8.44 -2.93 -2.78
N ALA A 25 -7.64 -2.01 -3.33
CA ALA A 25 -6.94 -2.18 -4.60
C ALA A 25 -6.02 -3.41 -4.55
N LEU A 26 -5.22 -3.57 -3.49
CA LEU A 26 -4.35 -4.73 -3.31
C LEU A 26 -5.13 -6.04 -3.27
N SER A 27 -6.20 -6.11 -2.48
CA SER A 27 -7.05 -7.30 -2.36
C SER A 27 -7.67 -7.68 -3.71
N ARG A 28 -8.23 -6.70 -4.44
CA ARG A 28 -8.86 -6.92 -5.75
C ARG A 28 -7.86 -7.28 -6.83
N ALA A 29 -6.69 -6.62 -6.86
CA ALA A 29 -5.62 -6.92 -7.81
C ALA A 29 -5.14 -8.36 -7.69
N THR A 30 -4.91 -8.82 -6.45
CA THR A 30 -4.48 -10.20 -6.20
C THR A 30 -5.57 -11.22 -6.52
N HIS A 31 -6.83 -10.92 -6.14
CA HIS A 31 -7.93 -11.79 -6.51
C HIS A 31 -8.03 -11.93 -8.03
N ALA A 32 -7.94 -10.82 -8.78
CA ALA A 32 -7.92 -10.82 -10.24
C ALA A 32 -6.78 -11.68 -10.81
N LEU A 33 -5.56 -11.54 -10.26
CA LEU A 33 -4.39 -12.30 -10.66
C LEU A 33 -4.58 -13.81 -10.44
N LEU A 34 -5.01 -14.22 -9.26
CA LEU A 34 -5.10 -15.64 -8.88
C LEU A 34 -6.33 -16.33 -9.50
N SER A 35 -7.43 -15.61 -9.74
CA SER A 35 -8.63 -16.13 -10.40
C SER A 35 -8.55 -16.08 -11.93
N GLY A 36 -7.65 -15.26 -12.48
CA GLY A 36 -7.58 -14.97 -13.92
C GLY A 36 -8.66 -14.01 -14.41
N ASP A 37 -9.27 -13.22 -13.50
CA ASP A 37 -10.30 -12.24 -13.84
C ASP A 37 -9.69 -10.93 -14.35
N ALA A 38 -9.42 -10.88 -15.66
CA ALA A 38 -8.86 -9.71 -16.33
C ALA A 38 -9.78 -8.48 -16.26
N LEU A 39 -11.12 -8.66 -16.19
CA LEU A 39 -12.04 -7.54 -16.06
C LEU A 39 -11.94 -6.89 -14.69
N LEU A 40 -11.84 -7.68 -13.64
CA LEU A 40 -11.57 -7.16 -12.29
C LEU A 40 -10.21 -6.45 -12.24
N GLY A 41 -9.17 -7.02 -12.86
CA GLY A 41 -7.86 -6.36 -12.99
C GLY A 41 -7.99 -4.99 -13.67
N GLN A 42 -8.72 -4.89 -14.76
CA GLN A 42 -8.95 -3.62 -15.45
C GLN A 42 -9.66 -2.59 -14.57
N THR A 43 -10.65 -3.01 -13.75
CA THR A 43 -11.32 -2.08 -12.83
C THR A 43 -10.41 -1.54 -11.72
N VAL A 44 -9.39 -2.32 -11.30
CA VAL A 44 -8.38 -1.84 -10.34
C VAL A 44 -7.49 -0.78 -10.98
N ILE A 45 -7.01 -1.03 -12.21
CA ILE A 45 -6.20 -0.07 -12.97
C ILE A 45 -6.95 1.26 -13.16
N GLU A 46 -8.22 1.21 -13.56
CA GLU A 46 -9.05 2.41 -13.72
C GLU A 46 -9.33 3.12 -12.38
N GLY A 47 -9.33 2.39 -11.28
CA GLY A 47 -9.56 2.90 -9.93
C GLY A 47 -8.40 3.71 -9.36
N ASP A 48 -7.18 3.52 -9.85
CA ASP A 48 -5.97 4.20 -9.39
C ASP A 48 -6.06 5.73 -9.52
N GLN A 49 -6.69 6.25 -10.56
CA GLN A 49 -6.97 7.67 -10.73
C GLN A 49 -7.70 8.31 -9.53
N ALA A 50 -8.50 7.55 -8.79
CA ALA A 50 -9.19 8.06 -7.60
C ALA A 50 -8.21 8.24 -6.42
N VAL A 51 -7.19 7.38 -6.32
CA VAL A 51 -6.12 7.51 -5.33
C VAL A 51 -5.28 8.75 -5.63
N ASP A 52 -4.83 8.94 -6.86
CA ASP A 52 -4.07 10.12 -7.30
C ASP A 52 -4.80 11.43 -7.01
N THR A 53 -6.09 11.47 -7.35
CA THR A 53 -6.91 12.65 -7.11
C THR A 53 -7.03 12.94 -5.62
N LEU A 54 -7.31 11.92 -4.81
CA LEU A 54 -7.46 12.08 -3.36
C LEU A 54 -6.14 12.46 -2.68
N THR A 55 -5.02 11.89 -3.14
CA THR A 55 -3.67 12.24 -2.69
C THR A 55 -3.38 13.71 -2.93
N SER A 56 -3.57 14.18 -4.17
CA SER A 56 -3.36 15.59 -4.53
C SER A 56 -4.27 16.55 -3.71
N ASP A 57 -5.53 16.17 -3.51
CA ASP A 57 -6.47 16.94 -2.69
C ASP A 57 -5.98 17.09 -1.24
N VAL A 58 -5.51 15.98 -0.64
CA VAL A 58 -5.04 15.99 0.75
C VAL A 58 -3.78 16.82 0.89
N GLU A 59 -2.83 16.71 -0.04
CA GLU A 59 -1.61 17.52 -0.06
C GLU A 59 -1.96 19.03 -0.13
N LEU A 60 -2.86 19.41 -1.05
CA LEU A 60 -3.30 20.81 -1.16
C LEU A 60 -3.96 21.31 0.13
N MET A 61 -4.82 20.50 0.76
CA MET A 61 -5.45 20.86 2.03
C MET A 61 -4.41 21.08 3.14
N ILE A 62 -3.35 20.27 3.20
CA ILE A 62 -2.28 20.45 4.17
C ILE A 62 -1.50 21.74 3.89
N TRP A 63 -1.16 22.00 2.62
CA TRP A 63 -0.49 23.25 2.22
C TRP A 63 -1.32 24.49 2.53
N ASP A 64 -2.62 24.46 2.27
CA ASP A 64 -3.55 25.55 2.58
C ASP A 64 -3.61 25.81 4.10
N GLU A 65 -3.66 24.75 4.93
CA GLU A 65 -3.64 24.88 6.39
C GLU A 65 -2.33 25.48 6.89
N LEU A 66 -1.17 25.05 6.35
CA LEU A 66 0.14 25.59 6.69
C LEU A 66 0.33 27.05 6.30
N GLN A 67 -0.35 27.51 5.24
CA GLN A 67 -0.29 28.89 4.76
C GLN A 67 -1.30 29.81 5.45
N ALA A 68 -2.44 29.28 5.87
CA ALA A 68 -3.55 30.08 6.43
C ALA A 68 -3.23 30.71 7.80
N ARG A 69 -2.34 30.10 8.59
CA ARG A 69 -1.96 30.54 9.94
C ARG A 69 -0.54 30.08 10.30
N PRO A 70 0.12 30.74 11.25
CA PRO A 70 1.35 30.20 11.83
C PRO A 70 1.05 28.90 12.57
N VAL A 71 1.60 27.77 12.03
CA VAL A 71 1.49 26.45 12.65
C VAL A 71 2.81 26.14 13.35
N GLN A 72 2.76 25.67 14.60
CA GLN A 72 3.95 25.40 15.42
C GLN A 72 3.74 24.16 16.30
N GLY A 73 4.85 23.63 16.84
CA GLY A 73 4.81 22.54 17.80
C GLY A 73 4.24 21.26 17.19
N ASP A 74 3.31 20.64 17.91
CA ASP A 74 2.75 19.34 17.54
C ASP A 74 1.84 19.40 16.31
N ASP A 75 1.10 20.49 16.12
CA ASP A 75 0.31 20.71 14.89
C ASP A 75 1.20 20.69 13.64
N LEU A 76 2.36 21.36 13.69
CA LEU A 76 3.29 21.38 12.58
C LEU A 76 3.88 20.00 12.30
N ARG A 77 4.30 19.30 13.35
CA ARG A 77 4.81 17.91 13.22
C ARG A 77 3.77 17.00 12.61
N TYR A 78 2.52 17.14 13.03
CA TYR A 78 1.42 16.34 12.54
C TYR A 78 1.19 16.54 11.04
N LEU A 79 1.00 17.79 10.59
CA LEU A 79 0.77 18.11 9.18
C LEU A 79 1.96 17.70 8.29
N VAL A 80 3.19 17.98 8.73
CA VAL A 80 4.40 17.55 8.02
C VAL A 80 4.51 16.01 7.99
N GLY A 81 4.16 15.32 9.07
CA GLY A 81 4.15 13.87 9.12
C GLY A 81 3.13 13.26 8.15
N LEU A 82 1.96 13.87 7.98
CA LEU A 82 0.99 13.43 6.97
C LEU A 82 1.56 13.57 5.54
N LEU A 83 2.27 14.66 5.22
CA LEU A 83 2.96 14.81 3.92
C LEU A 83 4.02 13.72 3.66
N LEU A 84 4.52 13.04 4.70
CA LEU A 84 5.41 11.90 4.54
C LEU A 84 4.66 10.58 4.36
N ILE A 85 3.43 10.46 4.88
CA ILE A 85 2.58 9.26 4.77
C ILE A 85 1.96 9.17 3.37
N ILE A 86 1.43 10.28 2.85
CA ILE A 86 0.69 10.33 1.59
C ILE A 86 1.44 9.70 0.42
N PRO A 87 2.73 10.02 0.14
CA PRO A 87 3.46 9.40 -0.96
C PRO A 87 3.70 7.89 -0.80
N GLU A 88 3.70 7.36 0.42
CA GLU A 88 3.78 5.92 0.62
C GLU A 88 2.46 5.22 0.26
N LEU A 89 1.31 5.87 0.55
CA LEU A 89 -0.01 5.37 0.17
C LEU A 89 -0.15 5.34 -1.36
N GLU A 90 0.18 6.44 -2.03
CA GLU A 90 0.14 6.55 -3.50
C GLU A 90 1.03 5.47 -4.16
N ARG A 91 2.31 5.37 -3.79
CA ARG A 91 3.21 4.34 -4.35
C ARG A 91 2.72 2.91 -4.10
N SER A 92 1.97 2.69 -3.05
CA SER A 92 1.42 1.36 -2.75
C SER A 92 0.18 1.06 -3.59
N ALA A 93 -0.61 2.08 -3.95
CA ALA A 93 -1.66 1.96 -4.95
C ALA A 93 -1.05 1.62 -6.33
N ASP A 94 0.02 2.31 -6.76
CA ASP A 94 0.78 1.97 -7.97
C ASP A 94 1.22 0.50 -7.99
N LEU A 95 1.71 -0.02 -6.86
CA LEU A 95 2.11 -1.43 -6.79
C LEU A 95 0.91 -2.37 -6.93
N ALA A 96 -0.25 -2.04 -6.36
CA ALA A 96 -1.48 -2.80 -6.55
C ALA A 96 -1.97 -2.73 -8.01
N GLU A 97 -1.87 -1.56 -8.66
CA GLU A 97 -2.13 -1.42 -10.10
C GLU A 97 -1.20 -2.32 -10.92
N HIS A 98 0.11 -2.34 -10.63
CA HIS A 98 1.06 -3.23 -11.30
C HIS A 98 0.71 -4.71 -11.13
N VAL A 99 0.21 -5.14 -9.96
CA VAL A 99 -0.30 -6.51 -9.76
C VAL A 99 -1.54 -6.75 -10.64
N ALA A 100 -2.46 -5.78 -10.72
CA ALA A 100 -3.65 -5.86 -11.57
C ALA A 100 -3.29 -5.95 -13.07
N GLN A 101 -2.28 -5.21 -13.52
CA GLN A 101 -1.75 -5.32 -14.89
C GLN A 101 -1.30 -6.75 -15.21
N ARG A 102 -0.66 -7.46 -14.25
CA ARG A 102 -0.28 -8.87 -14.41
C ARG A 102 -1.49 -9.80 -14.52
N ALA A 103 -2.60 -9.46 -13.87
CA ALA A 103 -3.86 -10.18 -14.03
C ALA A 103 -4.44 -10.00 -15.45
N VAL A 104 -4.46 -8.78 -15.97
CA VAL A 104 -4.89 -8.48 -17.35
C VAL A 104 -4.00 -9.18 -18.40
N GLU A 105 -2.70 -9.29 -18.15
CA GLU A 105 -1.73 -10.02 -18.98
C GLU A 105 -1.81 -11.56 -18.80
N HIS A 106 -2.76 -12.07 -18.02
CA HIS A 106 -2.98 -13.49 -17.75
C HIS A 106 -1.80 -14.21 -17.08
N LEU A 107 -0.93 -13.50 -16.36
CA LEU A 107 0.22 -14.08 -15.68
C LEU A 107 -0.19 -15.19 -14.72
N GLY A 108 -1.29 -15.04 -13.98
CA GLY A 108 -1.78 -16.03 -13.01
C GLY A 108 -2.00 -17.41 -13.62
N SER A 109 -2.46 -17.51 -14.88
CA SER A 109 -2.65 -18.77 -15.59
C SER A 109 -1.35 -19.36 -16.13
N ALA A 110 -0.32 -18.52 -16.32
CA ALA A 110 1.00 -18.95 -16.81
C ALA A 110 1.92 -19.42 -15.67
N MET A 111 1.58 -19.13 -14.41
CA MET A 111 2.33 -19.55 -13.23
C MET A 111 2.01 -21.00 -12.87
N SER A 112 3.01 -21.72 -12.31
CA SER A 112 2.80 -23.03 -11.73
C SER A 112 1.87 -22.98 -10.51
N PRO A 113 1.24 -24.10 -10.13
CA PRO A 113 0.46 -24.16 -8.89
C PRO A 113 1.27 -23.79 -7.64
N ARG A 114 2.58 -24.09 -7.64
CA ARG A 114 3.47 -23.81 -6.52
C ARG A 114 3.79 -22.32 -6.43
N SER A 115 4.16 -21.69 -7.54
CA SER A 115 4.37 -20.25 -7.62
C SER A 115 3.11 -19.46 -7.22
N ARG A 116 1.92 -19.89 -7.68
CA ARG A 116 0.63 -19.32 -7.29
C ARG A 116 0.36 -19.44 -5.79
N GLY A 117 0.68 -20.59 -5.19
CA GLY A 117 0.55 -20.79 -3.74
C GLY A 117 1.44 -19.87 -2.93
N ILE A 118 2.68 -19.60 -3.39
CA ILE A 118 3.58 -18.65 -2.72
C ILE A 118 3.04 -17.21 -2.86
N VAL A 119 2.57 -16.81 -4.04
CA VAL A 119 1.94 -15.49 -4.25
C VAL A 119 0.72 -15.32 -3.37
N GLN A 120 -0.09 -16.35 -3.17
CA GLN A 120 -1.22 -16.30 -2.24
C GLN A 120 -0.76 -16.01 -0.81
N LEU A 121 0.28 -16.70 -0.32
CA LEU A 121 0.84 -16.44 1.01
C LEU A 121 1.39 -15.00 1.13
N MET A 122 2.11 -14.51 0.11
CA MET A 122 2.59 -13.12 0.07
C MET A 122 1.43 -12.13 0.17
N THR A 123 0.30 -12.43 -0.48
CA THR A 123 -0.90 -11.61 -0.40
C THR A 123 -1.52 -11.58 0.98
N GLU A 124 -1.59 -12.75 1.64
CA GLU A 124 -2.13 -12.86 3.00
C GLU A 124 -1.29 -11.99 3.96
N VAL A 125 0.04 -12.13 3.91
CA VAL A 125 0.96 -11.30 4.71
C VAL A 125 0.79 -9.81 4.38
N ALA A 126 0.80 -9.42 3.10
CA ALA A 126 0.64 -8.02 2.71
C ALA A 126 -0.70 -7.45 3.18
N SER A 127 -1.81 -8.19 3.02
CA SER A 127 -3.14 -7.76 3.42
C SER A 127 -3.24 -7.53 4.94
N GLU A 128 -2.67 -8.43 5.74
CA GLU A 128 -2.62 -8.28 7.20
C GLU A 128 -1.78 -7.06 7.61
N MET A 129 -0.61 -6.87 6.99
CA MET A 129 0.25 -5.71 7.26
C MET A 129 -0.45 -4.38 6.93
N TRP A 130 -1.15 -4.33 5.80
CA TRP A 130 -1.85 -3.11 5.36
C TRP A 130 -3.08 -2.82 6.20
N GLN A 131 -3.85 -3.85 6.61
CA GLN A 131 -4.96 -3.68 7.54
C GLN A 131 -4.46 -3.16 8.89
N GLU A 132 -3.38 -3.75 9.43
CA GLU A 132 -2.80 -3.33 10.70
C GLU A 132 -2.24 -1.89 10.64
N ALA A 133 -1.63 -1.49 9.53
CA ALA A 133 -1.17 -0.10 9.33
C ALA A 133 -2.35 0.89 9.27
N ALA A 134 -3.45 0.53 8.60
CA ALA A 134 -4.66 1.33 8.54
C ALA A 134 -5.30 1.51 9.92
N ASP A 135 -5.45 0.41 10.68
CA ASP A 135 -5.99 0.43 12.04
C ASP A 135 -5.09 1.27 12.97
N ALA A 136 -3.76 1.13 12.84
CA ALA A 136 -2.80 1.91 13.61
C ALA A 136 -2.92 3.41 13.34
N PHE A 137 -3.18 3.82 12.11
CA PHE A 137 -3.44 5.24 11.80
C PHE A 137 -4.73 5.74 12.44
N GLY A 138 -5.81 4.95 12.39
CA GLY A 138 -7.10 5.28 13.01
C GLY A 138 -7.03 5.36 14.54
N ASP A 139 -6.50 4.31 15.17
CA ASP A 139 -6.49 4.11 16.63
C ASP A 139 -5.28 4.70 17.34
N ARG A 140 -4.27 5.18 16.58
CA ARG A 140 -3.03 5.76 17.10
C ARG A 140 -2.22 4.77 17.97
N VAL A 141 -2.17 3.51 17.56
CA VAL A 141 -1.42 2.47 18.26
C VAL A 141 -0.05 2.22 17.61
N ARG A 142 0.89 1.73 18.41
CA ARG A 142 2.23 1.39 17.92
C ARG A 142 2.25 -0.03 17.38
N VAL A 143 2.65 -0.18 16.11
CA VAL A 143 2.66 -1.46 15.39
C VAL A 143 3.95 -1.73 14.62
N ALA A 144 4.90 -0.78 14.57
CA ALA A 144 6.09 -0.89 13.73
C ALA A 144 6.91 -2.16 13.97
N ASP A 145 7.08 -2.58 15.23
CA ASP A 145 7.81 -3.82 15.56
C ASP A 145 7.07 -5.09 15.11
N ARG A 146 5.73 -5.06 15.08
CA ARG A 146 4.93 -6.20 14.59
C ARG A 146 5.02 -6.28 13.08
N LEU A 147 4.85 -5.15 12.39
CA LEU A 147 4.95 -5.10 10.95
C LEU A 147 6.37 -5.44 10.47
N ALA A 148 7.42 -5.02 11.19
CA ALA A 148 8.79 -5.43 10.86
C ALA A 148 9.00 -6.96 10.94
N ARG A 149 8.34 -7.66 11.88
CA ARG A 149 8.38 -9.13 11.93
C ARG A 149 7.57 -9.79 10.82
N ALA A 150 6.43 -9.21 10.43
CA ALA A 150 5.67 -9.71 9.29
C ALA A 150 6.42 -9.51 7.97
N ASP A 151 7.19 -8.43 7.87
CA ASP A 151 8.06 -8.14 6.73
C ASP A 151 9.19 -9.17 6.56
N GLU A 152 9.75 -9.69 7.67
CA GLU A 152 10.71 -10.82 7.63
C GLU A 152 10.08 -12.06 6.97
N GLU A 153 8.78 -12.32 7.17
CA GLU A 153 8.05 -13.40 6.52
C GLU A 153 7.87 -13.11 5.02
N MET A 154 7.56 -11.86 4.66
CA MET A 154 7.48 -11.40 3.27
C MET A 154 8.80 -11.64 2.53
N ASP A 155 9.93 -11.29 3.14
CA ASP A 155 11.28 -11.50 2.59
C ASP A 155 11.57 -13.00 2.34
N ILE A 156 11.18 -13.87 3.28
CA ILE A 156 11.30 -15.32 3.11
C ILE A 156 10.47 -15.81 1.92
N LEU A 157 9.23 -15.35 1.78
CA LEU A 157 8.36 -15.72 0.68
C LEU A 157 8.87 -15.20 -0.67
N HIS A 158 9.41 -13.98 -0.70
CA HIS A 158 10.07 -13.41 -1.87
C HIS A 158 11.26 -14.27 -2.31
N GLY A 159 12.12 -14.68 -1.37
CA GLY A 159 13.23 -15.59 -1.63
C GLY A 159 12.76 -16.94 -2.20
N ARG A 160 11.75 -17.56 -1.58
CA ARG A 160 11.16 -18.83 -2.05
C ARG A 160 10.56 -18.73 -3.44
N LEU A 161 9.86 -17.65 -3.78
CA LEU A 161 9.31 -17.47 -5.12
C LEU A 161 10.42 -17.28 -6.16
N THR A 162 11.48 -16.56 -5.82
CA THR A 162 12.65 -16.36 -6.67
C THR A 162 13.39 -17.68 -6.94
N GLU A 163 13.56 -18.52 -5.91
CA GLU A 163 14.14 -19.87 -6.04
C GLU A 163 13.28 -20.77 -6.92
N GLU A 164 11.96 -20.72 -6.76
CA GLU A 164 11.02 -21.51 -7.57
C GLU A 164 11.09 -21.13 -9.05
N VAL A 165 11.13 -19.83 -9.36
CA VAL A 165 11.31 -19.32 -10.73
C VAL A 165 12.63 -19.82 -11.34
N GLY A 166 13.70 -19.86 -10.54
CA GLY A 166 15.01 -20.36 -10.99
C GLY A 166 15.08 -21.87 -11.21
N ALA A 167 14.22 -22.64 -10.55
CA ALA A 167 14.16 -24.10 -10.65
C ALA A 167 13.19 -24.62 -11.72
N GLU A 168 12.28 -23.77 -12.20
CA GLU A 168 11.19 -24.14 -13.10
C GLU A 168 11.54 -23.87 -14.56
N GLU A 169 11.23 -24.79 -15.47
CA GLU A 169 11.30 -24.54 -16.91
C GLU A 169 10.09 -23.72 -17.35
N MET A 170 10.29 -22.40 -17.52
CA MET A 170 9.28 -21.48 -18.03
C MET A 170 9.88 -20.51 -19.04
N PRO A 171 9.06 -19.89 -19.93
CA PRO A 171 9.54 -18.84 -20.82
C PRO A 171 10.19 -17.68 -20.01
N MET A 172 11.30 -17.15 -20.51
CA MET A 172 12.03 -16.04 -19.85
C MET A 172 11.13 -14.83 -19.58
N SER A 173 10.16 -14.55 -20.47
CA SER A 173 9.19 -13.47 -20.28
C SER A 173 8.28 -13.68 -19.06
N ILE A 174 7.87 -14.94 -18.79
CA ILE A 174 7.06 -15.28 -17.62
C ILE A 174 7.93 -15.24 -16.37
N ALA A 175 9.15 -15.80 -16.39
CA ALA A 175 10.09 -15.75 -15.29
C ALA A 175 10.36 -14.31 -14.83
N ALA A 176 10.59 -13.40 -15.78
CA ALA A 176 10.79 -11.98 -15.49
C ALA A 176 9.55 -11.34 -14.84
N GLN A 177 8.35 -11.63 -15.32
CA GLN A 177 7.11 -11.08 -14.77
C GLN A 177 6.82 -11.61 -13.34
N VAL A 178 7.07 -12.92 -13.09
CA VAL A 178 6.89 -13.50 -11.74
C VAL A 178 7.91 -12.91 -10.76
N THR A 179 9.15 -12.69 -11.19
CA THR A 179 10.18 -12.04 -10.37
C THR A 179 9.79 -10.58 -10.02
N LEU A 180 9.27 -9.83 -10.99
CA LEU A 180 8.77 -8.47 -10.74
C LEU A 180 7.56 -8.49 -9.80
N LEU A 181 6.65 -9.44 -9.96
CA LEU A 181 5.50 -9.61 -9.07
C LEU A 181 5.95 -9.87 -7.62
N ALA A 182 6.93 -10.76 -7.41
CA ALA A 182 7.53 -11.00 -6.11
C ALA A 182 8.07 -9.70 -5.48
N ARG A 183 8.76 -8.88 -6.29
CA ARG A 183 9.29 -7.59 -5.85
C ARG A 183 8.19 -6.58 -5.51
N PHE A 184 7.04 -6.60 -6.19
CA PHE A 184 5.93 -5.70 -5.85
C PHE A 184 5.38 -6.00 -4.46
N TYR A 185 5.19 -7.28 -4.10
CA TYR A 185 4.72 -7.66 -2.77
C TYR A 185 5.74 -7.35 -1.67
N GLU A 186 7.02 -7.60 -1.90
CA GLU A 186 8.07 -7.24 -0.94
C GLU A 186 8.08 -5.72 -0.70
N ARG A 187 7.98 -4.89 -1.74
CA ARG A 187 7.87 -3.44 -1.57
C ARG A 187 6.60 -2.99 -0.86
N LEU A 188 5.49 -3.70 -1.03
CA LEU A 188 4.27 -3.44 -0.26
C LEU A 188 4.49 -3.67 1.25
N GLY A 189 5.26 -4.69 1.63
CA GLY A 189 5.71 -4.92 3.00
C GLY A 189 6.58 -3.78 3.52
N ASP A 190 7.65 -3.42 2.80
CA ASP A 190 8.52 -2.29 3.10
C ASP A 190 7.72 -0.99 3.36
N HIS A 191 6.74 -0.68 2.50
CA HIS A 191 5.91 0.52 2.62
C HIS A 191 5.03 0.48 3.87
N ALA A 192 4.43 -0.68 4.20
CA ALA A 192 3.63 -0.84 5.42
C ALA A 192 4.47 -0.61 6.68
N VAL A 193 5.69 -1.14 6.75
CA VAL A 193 6.63 -0.89 7.86
C VAL A 193 7.02 0.59 7.95
N ASN A 194 7.31 1.24 6.81
CA ASN A 194 7.63 2.66 6.78
C ASN A 194 6.46 3.53 7.25
N LEU A 195 5.23 3.21 6.82
CA LEU A 195 4.01 3.86 7.30
C LEU A 195 3.86 3.72 8.82
N ALA A 196 4.01 2.51 9.35
CA ALA A 196 3.89 2.27 10.78
C ALA A 196 4.86 3.12 11.60
N ARG A 197 6.13 3.21 11.19
CA ARG A 197 7.14 4.06 11.83
C ARG A 197 6.75 5.54 11.81
N ARG A 198 6.17 6.02 10.70
CA ARG A 198 5.71 7.41 10.57
C ARG A 198 4.46 7.68 11.41
N ILE A 199 3.53 6.73 11.46
CA ILE A 199 2.32 6.80 12.31
C ILE A 199 2.71 6.91 13.79
N GLU A 200 3.71 6.16 14.24
CA GLU A 200 4.21 6.25 15.62
C GLU A 200 4.76 7.64 15.95
N LEU A 201 5.49 8.26 15.01
CA LEU A 201 5.96 9.63 15.18
C LEU A 201 4.82 10.64 15.28
N LEU A 202 3.69 10.38 14.57
CA LEU A 202 2.49 11.22 14.65
C LEU A 202 1.73 11.04 15.96
N ALA A 203 1.69 9.82 16.50
CA ALA A 203 1.00 9.54 17.76
C ALA A 203 1.57 10.35 18.93
N ASP A 204 2.88 10.62 18.92
CA ASP A 204 3.57 11.44 19.92
C ASP A 204 3.38 12.97 19.71
N SER A 205 2.73 13.39 18.61
CA SER A 205 2.71 14.79 18.15
C SER A 205 1.30 15.40 18.06
N ARG A 206 0.24 14.72 18.50
CA ARG A 206 -1.12 15.22 18.35
C ARG A 206 -1.54 16.14 19.50
N PRO A 207 -2.18 17.31 19.18
CA PRO A 207 -2.81 18.18 20.18
C PRO A 207 -4.02 17.53 20.86
#